data_facea9fcb9747cddf1abc76ac82e5600
#
_entry.id   facea9fcb9747cddf1abc76ac82e5600
#
_cell.length_a   1.000
_cell.length_b   1.000
_cell.length_c   1.000
_cell.angle_alpha   90.00
_cell.angle_beta   90.00
_cell.angle_gamma   90.00
#
_symmetry.space_group_name_H-M   'P 1'
#
loop_
_entity.id
_entity.type
_entity.pdbx_description
1 polymer ?
#
loop_
_entity_poly.entity_id
_entity_poly.type
_entity_poly.pdbx_seq_one_letter_code
_entity_poly.pdbx_strand_id
1 'polypeptide(L)'
;GGTADVLTRALAQKLGQRLGQPVIVENRPGASTAIGVKHAAMAAPDGYTILYGGVSSQVMNPLINRVDFDPVKDFTPISLVNSLPLVLVVHPSLPAADFSQFLALAKSRAQPITYASAGAGTSNHLAGELLKSAARIPLLHVPYKSSAPALNDLLGGHVDAMLDLVLTSA
;
A
#
# COMPACT_ATOMS: atom_id res chain seq x y z
N GLY A 1 -6.75 1.33 -9.17
CA GLY A 1 -5.69 2.35 -9.28
C GLY A 1 -4.67 2.25 -8.16
N GLY A 2 -3.64 3.01 -8.26
CA GLY A 2 -2.51 3.00 -7.34
C GLY A 2 -1.31 2.25 -7.91
N THR A 3 -0.19 2.24 -7.16
CA THR A 3 1.10 1.69 -7.61
C THR A 3 0.99 0.24 -8.09
N ALA A 4 0.25 -0.60 -7.37
CA ALA A 4 0.07 -2.00 -7.77
C ALA A 4 -0.58 -2.14 -9.15
N ASP A 5 -1.60 -1.34 -9.47
CA ASP A 5 -2.28 -1.37 -10.76
C ASP A 5 -1.34 -0.93 -11.91
N VAL A 6 -0.59 0.14 -11.70
CA VAL A 6 0.38 0.65 -12.69
C VAL A 6 1.45 -0.42 -13.01
N LEU A 7 2.05 -0.99 -11.98
CA LEU A 7 3.09 -2.01 -12.13
C LEU A 7 2.54 -3.30 -12.76
N THR A 8 1.34 -3.72 -12.33
CA THR A 8 0.71 -4.92 -12.87
C THR A 8 0.36 -4.76 -14.35
N ARG A 9 -0.12 -3.58 -14.78
CA ARG A 9 -0.40 -3.30 -16.20
C ARG A 9 0.87 -3.28 -17.05
N ALA A 10 1.96 -2.69 -16.55
CA ALA A 10 3.25 -2.72 -17.23
C ALA A 10 3.78 -4.16 -17.38
N LEU A 11 3.65 -4.99 -16.33
CA LEU A 11 4.00 -6.41 -16.36
C LEU A 11 3.10 -7.17 -17.36
N ALA A 12 1.78 -6.99 -17.28
CA ALA A 12 0.80 -7.65 -18.14
C ALA A 12 1.05 -7.38 -19.62
N GLN A 13 1.39 -6.13 -19.98
CA GLN A 13 1.77 -5.77 -21.34
C GLN A 13 2.98 -6.57 -21.85
N LYS A 14 4.03 -6.67 -21.02
CA LYS A 14 5.25 -7.43 -21.38
C LYS A 14 5.01 -8.93 -21.43
N LEU A 15 4.23 -9.47 -20.49
CA LEU A 15 3.83 -10.88 -20.52
C LEU A 15 2.99 -11.19 -21.76
N GLY A 16 1.99 -10.37 -22.09
CA GLY A 16 1.15 -10.56 -23.26
C GLY A 16 1.96 -10.60 -24.57
N GLN A 17 2.96 -9.71 -24.71
CA GLN A 17 3.88 -9.73 -25.86
C GLN A 17 4.68 -11.04 -25.96
N ARG A 18 5.12 -11.60 -24.84
CA ARG A 18 5.90 -12.84 -24.81
C ARG A 18 5.08 -14.09 -24.97
N LEU A 19 3.86 -14.08 -24.42
CA LEU A 19 2.94 -15.24 -24.48
C LEU A 19 2.11 -15.28 -25.77
N GLY A 20 2.09 -14.22 -26.57
CA GLY A 20 1.26 -14.08 -27.76
C GLY A 20 -0.25 -14.03 -27.46
N GLN A 21 -0.61 -13.73 -26.20
CA GLN A 21 -1.99 -13.68 -25.73
C GLN A 21 -2.18 -12.47 -24.80
N PRO A 22 -3.36 -11.81 -24.79
CA PRO A 22 -3.61 -10.69 -23.91
C PRO A 22 -3.63 -11.14 -22.45
N VAL A 23 -2.97 -10.37 -21.56
CA VAL A 23 -3.02 -10.55 -20.12
C VAL A 23 -3.90 -9.43 -19.55
N ILE A 24 -5.05 -9.80 -19.00
CA ILE A 24 -6.06 -8.86 -18.49
C ILE A 24 -5.79 -8.58 -17.01
N VAL A 25 -5.73 -7.31 -16.65
CA VAL A 25 -5.57 -6.87 -15.25
C VAL A 25 -6.93 -6.58 -14.64
N GLU A 26 -7.28 -7.29 -13.58
CA GLU A 26 -8.48 -7.10 -12.81
C GLU A 26 -8.16 -6.57 -11.41
N ASN A 27 -8.74 -5.42 -11.04
CA ASN A 27 -8.61 -4.84 -9.71
C ASN A 27 -9.81 -5.23 -8.84
N ARG A 28 -9.56 -5.91 -7.73
CA ARG A 28 -10.57 -6.29 -6.73
C ARG A 28 -10.22 -5.68 -5.36
N PRO A 29 -10.55 -4.40 -5.12
CA PRO A 29 -10.25 -3.71 -3.87
C PRO A 29 -11.16 -4.17 -2.73
N GLY A 30 -10.71 -3.90 -1.49
CA GLY A 30 -11.51 -4.09 -0.28
C GLY A 30 -10.89 -5.05 0.73
N ALA A 31 -11.38 -4.98 1.97
CA ALA A 31 -10.93 -5.76 3.12
C ALA A 31 -9.38 -5.82 3.26
N SER A 32 -8.73 -4.66 3.15
CA SER A 32 -7.26 -4.56 3.18
C SER A 32 -6.56 -5.52 2.21
N THR A 33 -7.09 -5.65 0.98
CA THR A 33 -6.63 -6.53 -0.11
C THR A 33 -7.17 -7.97 -0.09
N ALA A 34 -7.81 -8.42 0.99
CA ALA A 34 -8.24 -9.83 1.15
C ALA A 34 -9.20 -10.29 0.04
N ILE A 35 -10.07 -9.40 -0.50
CA ILE A 35 -11.03 -9.76 -1.56
C ILE A 35 -10.29 -10.24 -2.82
N GLY A 36 -9.29 -9.50 -3.28
CA GLY A 36 -8.51 -9.87 -4.47
C GLY A 36 -7.69 -11.14 -4.26
N VAL A 37 -7.07 -11.28 -3.09
CA VAL A 37 -6.27 -12.46 -2.74
C VAL A 37 -7.13 -13.72 -2.66
N LYS A 38 -8.28 -13.65 -1.96
CA LYS A 38 -9.24 -14.77 -1.87
C LYS A 38 -9.74 -15.20 -3.25
N HIS A 39 -10.05 -14.23 -4.13
CA HIS A 39 -10.46 -14.54 -5.49
C HIS A 39 -9.40 -15.35 -6.25
N ALA A 40 -8.13 -14.95 -6.15
CA ALA A 40 -7.03 -15.69 -6.79
C ALA A 40 -6.80 -17.07 -6.16
N ALA A 41 -6.92 -17.20 -4.83
CA ALA A 41 -6.81 -18.47 -4.13
C ALA A 41 -7.89 -19.49 -4.54
N MET A 42 -9.07 -19.00 -4.90
CA MET A 42 -10.20 -19.83 -5.34
C MET A 42 -10.22 -20.11 -6.85
N ALA A 43 -9.33 -19.52 -7.62
CA ALA A 43 -9.23 -19.75 -9.06
C ALA A 43 -8.67 -21.16 -9.36
N ALA A 44 -8.97 -21.67 -10.55
CA ALA A 44 -8.40 -22.94 -10.99
C ALA A 44 -6.85 -22.85 -11.01
N PRO A 45 -6.13 -23.86 -10.50
CA PRO A 45 -4.66 -23.85 -10.46
C PRO A 45 -4.04 -24.27 -11.80
N ASP A 46 -4.54 -23.67 -12.90
CA ASP A 46 -4.18 -23.98 -14.28
C ASP A 46 -3.13 -23.02 -14.87
N GLY A 47 -2.68 -22.03 -14.09
CA GLY A 47 -1.70 -21.04 -14.51
C GLY A 47 -2.29 -19.84 -15.28
N TYR A 48 -3.60 -19.79 -15.52
CA TYR A 48 -4.24 -18.66 -16.20
C TYR A 48 -4.66 -17.52 -15.27
N THR A 49 -4.64 -17.75 -13.95
CA THR A 49 -4.85 -16.71 -12.95
C THR A 49 -3.58 -16.49 -12.14
N ILE A 50 -3.06 -15.25 -12.20
CA ILE A 50 -1.84 -14.84 -11.49
C ILE A 50 -2.19 -13.73 -10.52
N LEU A 51 -1.73 -13.85 -9.27
CA LEU A 51 -1.85 -12.81 -8.26
C LEU A 51 -0.60 -11.92 -8.23
N TYR A 52 -0.78 -10.61 -8.39
CA TYR A 52 0.22 -9.65 -7.98
C TYR A 52 0.05 -9.37 -6.49
N GLY A 53 0.82 -10.06 -5.68
CA GLY A 53 0.80 -9.95 -4.22
C GLY A 53 1.96 -9.11 -3.69
N GLY A 54 1.89 -8.76 -2.42
CA GLY A 54 2.95 -8.04 -1.72
C GLY A 54 2.83 -8.20 -0.21
N VAL A 55 3.72 -7.53 0.53
CA VAL A 55 3.77 -7.62 2.00
C VAL A 55 2.41 -7.35 2.64
N SER A 56 1.68 -6.32 2.16
CA SER A 56 0.35 -6.00 2.70
C SER A 56 -0.65 -7.14 2.56
N SER A 57 -0.69 -7.79 1.40
CA SER A 57 -1.70 -8.80 1.07
C SER A 57 -1.33 -10.20 1.58
N GLN A 58 -0.05 -10.56 1.52
CA GLN A 58 0.41 -11.93 1.80
C GLN A 58 0.99 -12.11 3.19
N VAL A 59 1.40 -11.03 3.86
CA VAL A 59 2.01 -11.10 5.19
C VAL A 59 1.17 -10.36 6.23
N MET A 60 0.95 -9.06 6.02
CA MET A 60 0.37 -8.19 7.05
C MET A 60 -1.12 -8.47 7.29
N ASN A 61 -1.90 -8.54 6.21
CA ASN A 61 -3.35 -8.76 6.34
C ASN A 61 -3.69 -10.09 7.03
N PRO A 62 -3.09 -11.24 6.69
CA PRO A 62 -3.32 -12.51 7.40
C PRO A 62 -2.88 -12.51 8.87
N LEU A 63 -1.91 -11.66 9.26
CA LEU A 63 -1.47 -11.55 10.66
C LEU A 63 -2.39 -10.68 11.51
N ILE A 64 -3.11 -9.72 10.91
CA ILE A 64 -3.90 -8.72 11.62
C ILE A 64 -5.39 -9.05 11.56
N ASN A 65 -5.84 -9.62 10.46
CA ASN A 65 -7.24 -9.91 10.19
C ASN A 65 -7.47 -11.41 10.01
N ARG A 66 -8.69 -11.84 10.30
CA ARG A 66 -9.13 -13.19 9.90
C ARG A 66 -9.40 -13.20 8.41
N VAL A 67 -8.65 -14.02 7.68
CA VAL A 67 -8.78 -14.21 6.23
C VAL A 67 -9.16 -15.65 5.90
N ASP A 68 -9.83 -15.86 4.75
CA ASP A 68 -10.27 -17.17 4.29
C ASP A 68 -9.33 -17.74 3.20
N PHE A 69 -8.03 -17.59 3.38
CA PHE A 69 -6.98 -18.15 2.52
C PHE A 69 -5.69 -18.36 3.34
N ASP A 70 -4.87 -19.30 2.91
CA ASP A 70 -3.53 -19.50 3.45
C ASP A 70 -2.49 -18.88 2.49
N PRO A 71 -1.77 -17.81 2.90
CA PRO A 71 -0.85 -17.10 1.99
C PRO A 71 0.34 -17.96 1.52
N VAL A 72 0.59 -19.09 2.16
CA VAL A 72 1.69 -20.01 1.81
C VAL A 72 1.20 -21.22 1.03
N LYS A 73 0.09 -21.85 1.45
CA LYS A 73 -0.38 -23.11 0.87
C LYS A 73 -1.24 -22.93 -0.38
N ASP A 74 -1.99 -21.80 -0.46
CA ASP A 74 -2.92 -21.57 -1.56
C ASP A 74 -2.25 -20.94 -2.80
N PHE A 75 -0.94 -20.65 -2.72
CA PHE A 75 -0.19 -19.99 -3.78
C PHE A 75 1.15 -20.65 -4.07
N THR A 76 1.51 -20.71 -5.34
CA THR A 76 2.86 -21.06 -5.78
C THR A 76 3.60 -19.77 -6.15
N PRO A 77 4.66 -19.37 -5.42
CA PRO A 77 5.45 -18.18 -5.75
C PRO A 77 6.14 -18.35 -7.12
N ILE A 78 6.03 -17.33 -7.97
CA ILE A 78 6.65 -17.33 -9.30
C ILE A 78 7.94 -16.52 -9.28
N SER A 79 7.88 -15.25 -8.88
CA SER A 79 9.05 -14.35 -8.90
C SER A 79 8.82 -13.11 -8.04
N LEU A 80 9.90 -12.54 -7.51
CA LEU A 80 9.92 -11.18 -6.97
C LEU A 80 9.97 -10.21 -8.15
N VAL A 81 8.85 -9.49 -8.38
CA VAL A 81 8.74 -8.55 -9.50
C VAL A 81 9.44 -7.23 -9.22
N ASN A 82 9.30 -6.70 -8.00
CA ASN A 82 9.88 -5.42 -7.58
C ASN A 82 10.01 -5.33 -6.07
N SER A 83 10.86 -4.39 -5.64
CA SER A 83 10.94 -3.92 -4.25
C SER A 83 10.96 -2.39 -4.28
N LEU A 84 10.02 -1.77 -3.58
CA LEU A 84 9.85 -0.32 -3.58
C LEU A 84 9.96 0.22 -2.15
N PRO A 85 10.78 1.24 -1.92
CA PRO A 85 10.82 1.92 -0.63
C PRO A 85 9.57 2.76 -0.42
N LEU A 86 9.18 2.92 0.84
CA LEU A 86 8.23 3.93 1.27
C LEU A 86 8.97 5.24 1.54
N VAL A 87 8.34 6.35 1.19
CA VAL A 87 8.79 7.70 1.51
C VAL A 87 7.75 8.41 2.36
N LEU A 88 8.21 9.23 3.30
CA LEU A 88 7.34 10.14 4.02
C LEU A 88 7.12 11.38 3.15
N VAL A 89 5.88 11.61 2.74
CA VAL A 89 5.45 12.82 2.05
C VAL A 89 4.55 13.63 2.96
N VAL A 90 4.68 14.95 2.89
CA VAL A 90 3.91 15.88 3.71
C VAL A 90 3.27 16.95 2.83
N HIS A 91 2.11 17.46 3.25
CA HIS A 91 1.49 18.59 2.57
C HIS A 91 2.37 19.86 2.75
N PRO A 92 2.55 20.71 1.71
CA PRO A 92 3.40 21.88 1.78
C PRO A 92 3.05 22.90 2.86
N SER A 93 1.80 22.90 3.36
CA SER A 93 1.40 23.75 4.50
C SER A 93 1.98 23.31 5.84
N LEU A 94 2.49 22.07 5.94
CA LEU A 94 3.16 21.60 7.13
C LEU A 94 4.56 22.23 7.20
N PRO A 95 4.88 23.03 8.24
CA PRO A 95 6.16 23.77 8.30
C PRO A 95 7.32 22.84 8.71
N ALA A 96 7.65 21.89 7.84
CA ALA A 96 8.73 20.92 8.03
C ALA A 96 9.39 20.64 6.67
N ALA A 97 10.59 21.18 6.45
CA ALA A 97 11.34 21.03 5.20
C ALA A 97 12.18 19.74 5.16
N ASP A 98 12.39 19.08 6.30
CA ASP A 98 13.14 17.85 6.43
C ASP A 98 12.57 16.95 7.54
N PHE A 99 13.10 15.74 7.65
CA PHE A 99 12.63 14.75 8.62
C PHE A 99 12.87 15.19 10.08
N SER A 100 13.96 15.92 10.37
CA SER A 100 14.25 16.42 11.71
C SER A 100 13.21 17.46 12.15
N GLN A 101 12.88 18.39 11.24
CA GLN A 101 11.84 19.39 11.47
C GLN A 101 10.45 18.75 11.61
N PHE A 102 10.14 17.72 10.80
CA PHE A 102 8.91 16.94 10.97
C PHE A 102 8.80 16.31 12.37
N LEU A 103 9.87 15.69 12.86
CA LEU A 103 9.89 15.09 14.19
C LEU A 103 9.76 16.15 15.30
N ALA A 104 10.44 17.28 15.17
CA ALA A 104 10.34 18.39 16.13
C ALA A 104 8.92 18.96 16.16
N LEU A 105 8.34 19.19 15.00
CA LEU A 105 6.96 19.67 14.85
C LEU A 105 5.96 18.69 15.45
N ALA A 106 6.08 17.40 15.16
CA ALA A 106 5.19 16.37 15.69
C ALA A 106 5.20 16.29 17.21
N LYS A 107 6.37 16.57 17.85
CA LYS A 107 6.51 16.60 19.31
C LYS A 107 5.95 17.87 19.95
N SER A 108 5.94 18.99 19.24
CA SER A 108 5.55 20.31 19.77
C SER A 108 4.09 20.70 19.53
N ARG A 109 3.42 20.08 18.54
CA ARG A 109 2.03 20.40 18.19
C ARG A 109 1.06 19.92 19.28
N ALA A 110 0.05 20.76 19.59
CA ALA A 110 -1.05 20.38 20.49
C ALA A 110 -1.96 19.28 19.86
N GLN A 111 -2.08 19.29 18.54
CA GLN A 111 -2.86 18.26 17.81
C GLN A 111 -1.90 17.31 17.08
N PRO A 112 -2.17 15.99 17.10
CA PRO A 112 -1.38 15.02 16.37
C PRO A 112 -1.34 15.35 14.86
N ILE A 113 -0.20 15.11 14.21
CA ILE A 113 -0.09 15.12 12.75
C ILE A 113 -0.95 13.97 12.22
N THR A 114 -1.85 14.28 11.27
CA THR A 114 -2.65 13.25 10.60
C THR A 114 -1.82 12.58 9.51
N TYR A 115 -1.90 11.25 9.40
CA TYR A 115 -1.27 10.55 8.29
C TYR A 115 -2.24 9.59 7.60
N ALA A 116 -2.25 9.65 6.27
CA ALA A 116 -3.07 8.82 5.42
C ALA A 116 -2.44 7.45 5.13
N SER A 117 -3.27 6.45 4.88
CA SER A 117 -2.85 5.15 4.36
C SER A 117 -3.86 4.59 3.35
N ALA A 118 -3.45 3.56 2.62
CA ALA A 118 -4.33 2.80 1.71
C ALA A 118 -5.30 1.85 2.44
N GLY A 119 -5.40 1.97 3.77
CA GLY A 119 -6.27 1.20 4.65
C GLY A 119 -5.54 0.58 5.84
N ALA A 120 -6.30 0.20 6.85
CA ALA A 120 -5.76 -0.46 8.03
C ALA A 120 -5.07 -1.79 7.66
N GLY A 121 -3.89 -2.05 8.24
CA GLY A 121 -3.10 -3.27 7.96
C GLY A 121 -2.29 -3.23 6.66
N THR A 122 -2.30 -2.13 5.91
CA THR A 122 -1.41 -1.95 4.75
C THR A 122 0.00 -1.56 5.19
N SER A 123 0.99 -1.72 4.29
CA SER A 123 2.38 -1.31 4.57
C SER A 123 2.51 0.16 4.92
N ASN A 124 1.71 1.04 4.29
CA ASN A 124 1.63 2.46 4.60
C ASN A 124 1.19 2.71 6.05
N HIS A 125 0.13 2.04 6.49
CA HIS A 125 -0.37 2.12 7.88
C HIS A 125 0.69 1.66 8.88
N LEU A 126 1.26 0.47 8.66
CA LEU A 126 2.22 -0.11 9.61
C LEU A 126 3.54 0.66 9.65
N ALA A 127 3.98 1.24 8.52
CA ALA A 127 5.11 2.15 8.51
C ALA A 127 4.84 3.42 9.33
N GLY A 128 3.62 3.97 9.27
CA GLY A 128 3.18 5.08 10.12
C GLY A 128 3.19 4.73 11.60
N GLU A 129 2.64 3.57 11.97
CA GLU A 129 2.64 3.10 13.36
C GLU A 129 4.07 2.78 13.86
N LEU A 130 4.93 2.24 13.00
CA LEU A 130 6.35 2.03 13.31
C LEU A 130 7.06 3.37 13.57
N LEU A 131 6.86 4.35 12.69
CA LEU A 131 7.41 5.70 12.87
C LEU A 131 6.92 6.33 14.18
N LYS A 132 5.62 6.28 14.44
CA LYS A 132 4.99 6.77 15.67
C LYS A 132 5.63 6.15 16.91
N SER A 133 5.81 4.82 16.92
CA SER A 133 6.41 4.07 18.02
C SER A 133 7.89 4.35 18.18
N ALA A 134 8.67 4.25 17.09
CA ALA A 134 10.13 4.40 17.13
C ALA A 134 10.57 5.83 17.49
N ALA A 135 9.90 6.84 16.94
CA ALA A 135 10.19 8.26 17.21
C ALA A 135 9.47 8.79 18.47
N ARG A 136 8.52 8.03 19.04
CA ARG A 136 7.67 8.44 20.17
C ARG A 136 6.97 9.77 19.91
N ILE A 137 6.32 9.88 18.74
CA ILE A 137 5.59 11.08 18.31
C ILE A 137 4.09 10.78 18.21
N PRO A 138 3.20 11.75 18.50
CA PRO A 138 1.77 11.57 18.29
C PRO A 138 1.43 11.69 16.79
N LEU A 139 0.96 10.62 16.20
CA LEU A 139 0.39 10.58 14.84
C LEU A 139 -1.04 10.03 14.90
N LEU A 140 -1.93 10.58 14.08
CA LEU A 140 -3.32 10.14 13.94
C LEU A 140 -3.52 9.49 12.57
N HIS A 141 -3.85 8.21 12.55
CA HIS A 141 -4.09 7.46 11.32
C HIS A 141 -5.45 7.78 10.69
N VAL A 142 -5.45 8.05 9.39
CA VAL A 142 -6.65 8.26 8.55
C VAL A 142 -6.65 7.21 7.43
N PRO A 143 -7.48 6.15 7.54
CA PRO A 143 -7.51 5.08 6.54
C PRO A 143 -8.37 5.44 5.32
N TYR A 144 -7.88 5.11 4.12
CA TYR A 144 -8.58 5.22 2.84
C TYR A 144 -8.78 3.84 2.20
N LYS A 145 -9.60 3.77 1.14
CA LYS A 145 -9.82 2.51 0.40
C LYS A 145 -8.64 2.11 -0.50
N SER A 146 -7.76 3.06 -0.85
CA SER A 146 -6.55 2.86 -1.65
C SER A 146 -5.63 4.08 -1.55
N SER A 147 -4.39 4.02 -2.10
CA SER A 147 -3.46 5.15 -2.11
C SER A 147 -3.97 6.36 -2.91
N ALA A 148 -4.71 6.15 -4.00
CA ALA A 148 -5.16 7.26 -4.84
C ALA A 148 -6.03 8.29 -4.11
N PRO A 149 -7.14 7.93 -3.42
CA PRO A 149 -7.91 8.90 -2.64
C PRO A 149 -7.11 9.47 -1.46
N ALA A 150 -6.21 8.68 -0.83
CA ALA A 150 -5.34 9.17 0.23
C ALA A 150 -4.41 10.28 -0.26
N LEU A 151 -3.81 10.10 -1.44
CA LEU A 151 -2.93 11.09 -2.06
C LEU A 151 -3.69 12.35 -2.48
N ASN A 152 -4.92 12.21 -3.01
CA ASN A 152 -5.76 13.37 -3.34
C ASN A 152 -6.06 14.23 -2.10
N ASP A 153 -6.38 13.59 -0.97
CA ASP A 153 -6.63 14.30 0.28
C ASP A 153 -5.36 14.90 0.89
N LEU A 154 -4.21 14.27 0.70
CA LEU A 154 -2.92 14.87 1.04
C LEU A 154 -2.65 16.12 0.21
N LEU A 155 -2.83 16.05 -1.12
CA LEU A 155 -2.65 17.21 -2.01
C LEU A 155 -3.65 18.33 -1.74
N GLY A 156 -4.86 17.98 -1.29
CA GLY A 156 -5.90 18.93 -0.87
C GLY A 156 -5.68 19.52 0.53
N GLY A 157 -4.68 19.06 1.29
CA GLY A 157 -4.43 19.51 2.67
C GLY A 157 -5.44 19.00 3.70
N HIS A 158 -6.23 17.97 3.37
CA HIS A 158 -7.18 17.34 4.29
C HIS A 158 -6.50 16.40 5.28
N VAL A 159 -5.29 15.94 4.96
CA VAL A 159 -4.37 15.22 5.86
C VAL A 159 -2.98 15.82 5.74
N ASP A 160 -2.19 15.73 6.83
CA ASP A 160 -0.87 16.37 6.92
C ASP A 160 0.24 15.60 6.19
N ALA A 161 0.18 14.26 6.25
CA ALA A 161 1.27 13.38 5.82
C ALA A 161 0.78 12.04 5.25
N MET A 162 1.66 11.33 4.56
CA MET A 162 1.47 9.94 4.12
C MET A 162 2.83 9.25 4.01
N LEU A 163 2.91 7.97 4.40
CA LEU A 163 4.02 7.13 3.99
C LEU A 163 3.57 6.36 2.75
N ASP A 164 4.11 6.72 1.59
CA ASP A 164 3.67 6.13 0.32
C ASP A 164 4.83 5.56 -0.48
N LEU A 165 4.50 4.76 -1.47
CA LEU A 165 5.49 4.23 -2.39
C LEU A 165 6.07 5.36 -3.27
N VAL A 166 7.38 5.37 -3.43
CA VAL A 166 8.08 6.42 -4.19
C VAL A 166 7.51 6.64 -5.59
N LEU A 167 7.02 5.60 -6.26
CA LEU A 167 6.44 5.70 -7.62
C LEU A 167 5.13 6.48 -7.71
N THR A 168 4.41 6.64 -6.61
CA THR A 168 3.12 7.37 -6.59
C THR A 168 3.26 8.78 -6.05
N SER A 169 4.37 9.07 -5.38
CA SER A 169 4.59 10.35 -4.68
C SER A 169 5.80 11.13 -5.18
N ALA A 170 6.51 10.64 -6.21
CA ALA A 170 7.67 11.30 -6.82
C ALA A 170 7.32 12.09 -8.08
#